data_4bf540355dc671df7953c48cef0615aa
#
_entry.id   4bf540355dc671df7953c48cef0615aa
#
_cell.length_a   1.000
_cell.length_b   1.000
_cell.length_c   1.000
_cell.angle_alpha   90.00
_cell.angle_beta   90.00
_cell.angle_gamma   90.00
#
_symmetry.space_group_name_H-M   'P 1'
#
loop_
_entity.id
_entity.type
_entity.pdbx_description
1 polymer ?
#
loop_
_entity_poly.entity_id
_entity_poly.type
_entity_poly.pdbx_seq_one_letter_code
_entity_poly.pdbx_strand_id
1 'polypeptide(L)'
;MSEERSGPVEFSANVKMYGRDEPLPRRHELRAGPLSAVLEGGDLRYVKLGDDTVVLRLYAAIRDRNWNTIEPRFLRYELDRGDEGFTLQFAAENVGDDVDFEWQGSIVGTPDGVIAATLDGVARRNFLRNRIGWCVLHPMELAGVTATTETPDGRVEGQFPNLISPHQPFFDMQSIQHETPGGGEVVIRFAGDLWEMEDQRNWTDASYKTYSTPLRIPYPVELKEGDRVWQQVTIEGKGGPPPSPKSGEPVRVTVDRSRSRPVPPIGLGVASHGAPLSDEDIALLRAVKPAHLLLPLDLTQPGWQERLAQATTEAGALDAALAIEAVAGTDGAGLHELAAALSRSNVEIAKVLVFSTGEMVTGESVLAGTREAFGAAGLSVPIGGGTRAYFTELNRATLPLDAMEAVSYTINPQVHAFDNTSLTETLAAQPETVRSARAIVGDRSLVVGPITLRPPFNPNATGTEPQPAPGELPATVDARQPTLFAAGWLAGSVNALGNAGADALTYFETTGWRGVIERRDHPLRVSKFHSWPGMVFPVYHVLADIAEFRDGEILQVDLGDGLRVQALALRDGDELRVLLANMTDATVEVSLEVPGARGSTMRQLDDHSFTRAASQPEDFRASSQPLGVAVGVD
;
A
#
# COMPACT_ATOMS: atom_id res chain seq x y z
N MET A 1 -27.77 6.09 -29.87
CA MET A 1 -28.35 6.77 -28.70
C MET A 1 -28.72 5.65 -27.70
N SER A 2 -27.80 5.27 -26.83
CA SER A 2 -28.06 4.37 -25.73
C SER A 2 -28.51 5.22 -24.54
N GLU A 3 -29.68 4.90 -23.99
CA GLU A 3 -30.24 5.54 -22.80
C GLU A 3 -29.18 5.60 -21.71
N GLU A 4 -28.90 6.81 -21.24
CA GLU A 4 -28.09 7.06 -20.04
C GLU A 4 -28.78 6.40 -18.84
N ARG A 5 -28.26 5.27 -18.37
CA ARG A 5 -28.67 4.71 -17.09
C ARG A 5 -28.15 5.61 -15.99
N SER A 6 -29.02 6.46 -15.46
CA SER A 6 -28.71 7.46 -14.43
C SER A 6 -28.89 6.92 -12.99
N GLY A 7 -28.87 5.62 -12.77
CA GLY A 7 -29.15 5.01 -11.47
C GLY A 7 -28.28 3.79 -11.14
N PRO A 8 -28.53 3.16 -9.99
CA PRO A 8 -27.74 2.01 -9.52
C PRO A 8 -27.67 0.91 -10.57
N VAL A 9 -26.45 0.38 -10.75
CA VAL A 9 -26.14 -0.73 -11.66
C VAL A 9 -25.77 -1.93 -10.80
N GLU A 10 -26.32 -3.10 -11.12
CA GLU A 10 -25.89 -4.33 -10.48
C GLU A 10 -24.59 -4.82 -11.11
N PHE A 11 -23.57 -5.04 -10.29
CA PHE A 11 -22.27 -5.54 -10.69
C PHE A 11 -22.11 -7.02 -10.30
N SER A 12 -21.20 -7.74 -10.97
CA SER A 12 -20.81 -9.09 -10.55
C SER A 12 -20.11 -9.08 -9.19
N ALA A 13 -20.07 -10.23 -8.51
CA ALA A 13 -19.38 -10.36 -7.24
C ALA A 13 -17.90 -9.97 -7.33
N ASN A 14 -17.20 -10.35 -8.42
CA ASN A 14 -15.79 -9.97 -8.63
C ASN A 14 -15.61 -8.46 -8.80
N VAL A 15 -16.50 -7.79 -9.51
CA VAL A 15 -16.47 -6.33 -9.63
C VAL A 15 -16.72 -5.67 -8.28
N LYS A 16 -17.71 -6.10 -7.50
CA LYS A 16 -17.99 -5.58 -6.16
C LYS A 16 -16.81 -5.78 -5.21
N MET A 17 -16.13 -6.92 -5.33
CA MET A 17 -15.02 -7.28 -4.45
C MET A 17 -13.69 -6.68 -4.90
N TYR A 18 -13.35 -6.72 -6.20
CA TYR A 18 -12.01 -6.40 -6.70
C TYR A 18 -11.97 -5.35 -7.83
N GLY A 19 -13.12 -4.81 -8.24
CA GLY A 19 -13.21 -3.81 -9.31
C GLY A 19 -13.00 -4.36 -10.73
N ARG A 20 -12.91 -5.67 -10.89
CA ARG A 20 -12.68 -6.34 -12.18
C ARG A 20 -13.53 -7.59 -12.27
N ASP A 21 -13.91 -7.96 -13.47
CA ASP A 21 -14.74 -9.16 -13.72
C ASP A 21 -13.91 -10.42 -13.98
N GLU A 22 -12.60 -10.26 -14.20
CA GLU A 22 -11.69 -11.38 -14.42
C GLU A 22 -11.56 -12.24 -13.16
N PRO A 23 -11.47 -13.58 -13.33
CA PRO A 23 -11.25 -14.49 -12.20
C PRO A 23 -9.87 -14.26 -11.57
N LEU A 24 -9.77 -14.51 -10.27
CA LEU A 24 -8.48 -14.46 -9.58
C LEU A 24 -7.50 -15.52 -10.14
N PRO A 25 -6.19 -15.27 -10.05
CA PRO A 25 -5.18 -16.24 -10.47
C PRO A 25 -5.35 -17.57 -9.74
N ARG A 26 -5.19 -18.69 -10.46
CA ARG A 26 -5.21 -20.01 -9.86
C ARG A 26 -3.98 -20.21 -8.98
N ARG A 27 -4.20 -20.83 -7.83
CA ARG A 27 -3.15 -21.20 -6.87
C ARG A 27 -2.94 -22.71 -6.85
N HIS A 28 -1.68 -23.12 -6.84
CA HIS A 28 -1.28 -24.52 -6.74
C HIS A 28 -0.32 -24.70 -5.57
N GLU A 29 -0.68 -25.58 -4.65
CA GLU A 29 0.24 -25.98 -3.58
C GLU A 29 1.30 -26.91 -4.17
N LEU A 30 2.56 -26.65 -3.83
CA LEU A 30 3.73 -27.38 -4.28
C LEU A 30 4.55 -27.85 -3.09
N ARG A 31 5.29 -28.95 -3.28
CA ARG A 31 6.25 -29.47 -2.31
C ARG A 31 7.59 -29.79 -2.95
N ALA A 32 8.67 -29.58 -2.18
CA ALA A 32 10.03 -29.96 -2.51
C ALA A 32 10.66 -30.53 -1.22
N GLY A 33 10.41 -31.80 -0.92
CA GLY A 33 10.78 -32.42 0.36
C GLY A 33 10.20 -31.65 1.55
N PRO A 34 11.04 -31.10 2.46
CA PRO A 34 10.58 -30.33 3.61
C PRO A 34 10.03 -28.94 3.25
N LEU A 35 10.35 -28.44 2.07
CA LEU A 35 9.84 -27.15 1.59
C LEU A 35 8.44 -27.28 1.01
N SER A 36 7.59 -26.29 1.29
CA SER A 36 6.31 -26.09 0.62
C SER A 36 6.25 -24.70 -0.01
N ALA A 37 5.43 -24.51 -1.04
CA ALA A 37 5.23 -23.23 -1.71
C ALA A 37 3.84 -23.16 -2.33
N VAL A 38 3.41 -21.95 -2.68
CA VAL A 38 2.21 -21.70 -3.49
C VAL A 38 2.65 -21.10 -4.83
N LEU A 39 2.24 -21.74 -5.92
CA LEU A 39 2.42 -21.18 -7.26
C LEU A 39 1.20 -20.37 -7.64
N GLU A 40 1.42 -19.10 -7.99
CA GLU A 40 0.41 -18.17 -8.46
C GLU A 40 0.91 -17.45 -9.71
N GLY A 41 0.29 -17.68 -10.86
CA GLY A 41 0.83 -17.21 -12.14
C GLY A 41 2.19 -17.85 -12.45
N GLY A 42 3.23 -17.06 -12.60
CA GLY A 42 4.62 -17.53 -12.77
C GLY A 42 5.47 -17.41 -11.51
N ASP A 43 4.88 -17.04 -10.37
CA ASP A 43 5.57 -16.71 -9.12
C ASP A 43 5.43 -17.83 -8.10
N LEU A 44 6.46 -18.06 -7.32
CA LEU A 44 6.35 -18.82 -6.08
C LEU A 44 6.12 -17.88 -4.92
N ARG A 45 5.07 -18.13 -4.14
CA ARG A 45 4.76 -17.41 -2.90
C ARG A 45 4.90 -18.32 -1.71
N TYR A 46 5.22 -17.74 -0.58
CA TYR A 46 5.24 -18.41 0.72
C TYR A 46 6.02 -19.72 0.68
N VAL A 47 7.27 -19.67 0.18
CA VAL A 47 8.17 -20.81 0.36
C VAL A 47 8.44 -20.97 1.84
N LYS A 48 8.06 -22.13 2.39
CA LYS A 48 8.13 -22.42 3.83
C LYS A 48 9.02 -23.63 4.09
N LEU A 49 9.75 -23.57 5.21
CA LEU A 49 10.40 -24.71 5.83
C LEU A 49 9.66 -25.02 7.14
N GLY A 50 8.87 -26.10 7.16
CA GLY A 50 7.87 -26.29 8.20
C GLY A 50 6.80 -25.20 8.14
N ASP A 51 6.62 -24.45 9.22
CA ASP A 51 5.68 -23.31 9.28
C ASP A 51 6.34 -21.97 9.00
N ASP A 52 7.69 -21.91 9.04
CA ASP A 52 8.44 -20.68 8.83
C ASP A 52 8.48 -20.29 7.35
N THR A 53 8.01 -19.11 7.02
CA THR A 53 8.19 -18.55 5.69
C THR A 53 9.66 -18.13 5.50
N VAL A 54 10.32 -18.68 4.48
CA VAL A 54 11.74 -18.42 4.18
C VAL A 54 11.92 -17.55 2.94
N VAL A 55 10.97 -17.60 2.02
CA VAL A 55 10.83 -16.65 0.90
C VAL A 55 9.36 -16.28 0.77
N LEU A 56 9.07 -15.00 0.87
CA LEU A 56 7.70 -14.49 0.72
C LEU A 56 7.22 -14.60 -0.73
N ARG A 57 8.08 -14.22 -1.68
CA ARG A 57 7.83 -14.31 -3.12
C ARG A 57 9.12 -14.44 -3.91
N LEU A 58 9.12 -15.30 -4.92
CA LEU A 58 10.13 -15.38 -5.97
C LEU A 58 9.44 -15.10 -7.30
N TYR A 59 9.86 -14.05 -8.01
CA TYR A 59 9.26 -13.63 -9.28
C TYR A 59 10.31 -13.02 -10.21
N ALA A 60 10.04 -13.00 -11.51
CA ALA A 60 10.88 -12.32 -12.48
C ALA A 60 10.36 -10.89 -12.73
N ALA A 61 11.27 -9.91 -12.74
CA ALA A 61 10.96 -8.53 -13.07
C ALA A 61 11.75 -8.07 -14.29
N ILE A 62 11.06 -7.55 -15.29
CA ILE A 62 11.64 -6.87 -16.44
C ILE A 62 11.29 -5.39 -16.32
N ARG A 63 12.29 -4.55 -15.97
CA ARG A 63 12.13 -3.12 -15.70
C ARG A 63 12.65 -2.30 -16.86
N ASP A 64 11.79 -1.46 -17.43
CA ASP A 64 12.17 -0.49 -18.45
C ASP A 64 13.10 0.60 -17.90
N ARG A 65 13.48 1.55 -18.74
CA ARG A 65 14.32 2.71 -18.38
C ARG A 65 13.70 3.65 -17.34
N ASN A 66 12.38 3.62 -17.16
CA ASN A 66 11.62 4.45 -16.22
C ASN A 66 11.17 3.67 -14.96
N TRP A 67 11.71 2.46 -14.73
CA TRP A 67 11.37 1.56 -13.63
C TRP A 67 9.97 0.94 -13.70
N ASN A 68 9.22 1.10 -14.81
CA ASN A 68 7.98 0.38 -14.98
C ASN A 68 8.26 -1.13 -15.11
N THR A 69 7.40 -1.94 -14.51
CA THR A 69 7.42 -3.40 -14.71
C THR A 69 6.61 -3.71 -15.96
N ILE A 70 7.24 -4.37 -16.92
CA ILE A 70 6.52 -4.88 -18.11
C ILE A 70 5.98 -6.25 -17.76
N GLU A 71 4.67 -6.42 -17.79
CA GLU A 71 3.98 -7.66 -17.43
C GLU A 71 4.32 -8.79 -18.41
N PRO A 72 4.55 -10.04 -17.93
CA PRO A 72 4.80 -11.17 -18.79
C PRO A 72 3.51 -11.68 -19.46
N ARG A 73 3.60 -12.00 -20.75
CA ARG A 73 2.62 -12.83 -21.45
C ARG A 73 3.15 -14.24 -21.61
N PHE A 74 2.53 -15.21 -20.96
CA PHE A 74 2.95 -16.61 -21.08
C PHE A 74 2.57 -17.19 -22.45
N LEU A 75 3.54 -17.71 -23.17
CA LEU A 75 3.40 -18.36 -24.48
C LEU A 75 3.20 -19.87 -24.33
N ARG A 76 3.84 -20.46 -23.31
CA ARG A 76 3.76 -21.85 -22.92
C ARG A 76 3.82 -21.93 -21.40
N TYR A 77 3.09 -22.87 -20.82
CA TYR A 77 3.06 -23.04 -19.38
C TYR A 77 2.75 -24.51 -19.06
N GLU A 78 3.70 -25.23 -18.45
CA GLU A 78 3.59 -26.64 -18.13
C GLU A 78 4.00 -26.88 -16.68
N LEU A 79 3.07 -27.41 -15.89
CA LEU A 79 3.29 -27.76 -14.49
C LEU A 79 3.10 -29.27 -14.33
N ASP A 80 4.18 -29.95 -13.92
CA ASP A 80 4.17 -31.32 -13.41
C ASP A 80 4.44 -31.30 -11.91
N ARG A 81 3.60 -31.96 -11.11
CA ARG A 81 3.70 -31.97 -9.65
C ARG A 81 3.42 -33.35 -9.07
N GLY A 82 4.31 -33.78 -8.19
CA GLY A 82 4.18 -34.99 -7.36
C GLY A 82 4.03 -34.64 -5.88
N ASP A 83 4.08 -35.65 -5.04
CA ASP A 83 3.90 -35.50 -3.59
C ASP A 83 5.09 -34.80 -2.91
N GLU A 84 6.31 -34.97 -3.44
CA GLU A 84 7.56 -34.45 -2.84
C GLU A 84 8.40 -33.60 -3.80
N GLY A 85 7.96 -33.38 -5.03
CA GLY A 85 8.67 -32.61 -6.03
C GLY A 85 7.77 -32.04 -7.11
N PHE A 86 8.26 -31.07 -7.87
CA PHE A 86 7.55 -30.46 -8.98
C PHE A 86 8.49 -29.92 -10.05
N THR A 87 7.96 -29.74 -11.25
CA THR A 87 8.63 -29.05 -12.34
C THR A 87 7.65 -28.09 -13.01
N LEU A 88 7.97 -26.82 -13.02
CA LEU A 88 7.30 -25.79 -13.80
C LEU A 88 8.22 -25.37 -14.94
N GLN A 89 7.74 -25.40 -16.17
CA GLN A 89 8.41 -24.86 -17.33
C GLN A 89 7.50 -23.92 -18.08
N PHE A 90 8.00 -22.78 -18.47
CA PHE A 90 7.23 -21.82 -19.25
C PHE A 90 8.11 -21.01 -20.21
N ALA A 91 7.48 -20.49 -21.25
CA ALA A 91 8.03 -19.44 -22.10
C ALA A 91 7.19 -18.19 -21.90
N ALA A 92 7.83 -17.05 -21.77
CA ALA A 92 7.15 -15.77 -21.59
C ALA A 92 7.80 -14.68 -22.45
N GLU A 93 7.02 -13.68 -22.80
CA GLU A 93 7.53 -12.46 -23.41
C GLU A 93 7.02 -11.24 -22.63
N ASN A 94 7.88 -10.24 -22.51
CA ASN A 94 7.56 -8.94 -21.97
C ASN A 94 7.70 -7.92 -23.09
N VAL A 95 6.56 -7.43 -23.58
CA VAL A 95 6.49 -6.48 -24.71
C VAL A 95 5.71 -5.25 -24.26
N GLY A 96 6.36 -4.11 -24.29
CA GLY A 96 5.74 -2.83 -23.95
C GLY A 96 6.73 -1.69 -24.07
N ASP A 97 6.24 -0.50 -24.47
CA ASP A 97 7.07 0.66 -24.74
C ASP A 97 8.21 0.30 -25.71
N ASP A 98 9.46 0.43 -25.23
CA ASP A 98 10.62 0.06 -26.01
C ASP A 98 11.10 -1.38 -25.75
N VAL A 99 10.54 -2.05 -24.74
CA VAL A 99 10.99 -3.39 -24.32
C VAL A 99 10.39 -4.47 -25.24
N ASP A 100 11.24 -5.42 -25.66
CA ASP A 100 10.84 -6.66 -26.31
C ASP A 100 11.82 -7.77 -25.91
N PHE A 101 11.43 -8.53 -24.88
CA PHE A 101 12.25 -9.55 -24.25
C PHE A 101 11.50 -10.87 -24.15
N GLU A 102 12.07 -11.94 -24.71
CA GLU A 102 11.53 -13.31 -24.61
C GLU A 102 12.44 -14.16 -23.74
N TRP A 103 11.85 -15.01 -22.90
CA TRP A 103 12.62 -15.86 -21.99
C TRP A 103 11.93 -17.18 -21.67
N GLN A 104 12.77 -18.17 -21.33
CA GLN A 104 12.36 -19.46 -20.81
C GLN A 104 12.55 -19.44 -19.30
N GLY A 105 11.50 -19.80 -18.57
CA GLY A 105 11.49 -19.99 -17.13
C GLY A 105 11.42 -21.47 -16.77
N SER A 106 12.21 -21.89 -15.80
CA SER A 106 12.12 -23.23 -15.22
C SER A 106 12.23 -23.13 -13.71
N ILE A 107 11.27 -23.73 -13.00
CA ILE A 107 11.33 -23.84 -11.53
C ILE A 107 11.15 -25.29 -11.16
N VAL A 108 12.16 -25.87 -10.51
CA VAL A 108 12.21 -27.31 -10.16
C VAL A 108 12.36 -27.45 -8.66
N GLY A 109 11.44 -28.16 -8.03
CA GLY A 109 11.50 -28.57 -6.63
C GLY A 109 11.82 -30.05 -6.52
N THR A 110 12.80 -30.42 -5.70
CA THR A 110 13.26 -31.79 -5.52
C THR A 110 13.04 -32.32 -4.11
N PRO A 111 12.91 -33.67 -3.92
CA PRO A 111 12.62 -34.26 -2.62
C PRO A 111 13.65 -34.02 -1.52
N ASP A 112 14.86 -33.63 -1.89
CA ASP A 112 15.97 -33.32 -0.96
C ASP A 112 15.92 -31.88 -0.41
N GLY A 113 14.84 -31.12 -0.67
CA GLY A 113 14.63 -29.81 -0.09
C GLY A 113 15.28 -28.67 -0.88
N VAL A 114 15.35 -28.81 -2.20
CA VAL A 114 15.90 -27.79 -3.10
C VAL A 114 14.84 -27.30 -4.06
N ILE A 115 14.74 -25.97 -4.21
CA ILE A 115 13.98 -25.30 -5.27
C ILE A 115 14.95 -24.48 -6.11
N ALA A 116 15.05 -24.79 -7.41
CA ALA A 116 15.92 -24.07 -8.36
C ALA A 116 15.08 -23.36 -9.43
N ALA A 117 15.22 -22.04 -9.53
CA ALA A 117 14.53 -21.19 -10.52
C ALA A 117 15.54 -20.62 -11.51
N THR A 118 15.35 -20.87 -12.80
CA THR A 118 16.23 -20.41 -13.88
C THR A 118 15.45 -19.49 -14.82
N LEU A 119 16.07 -18.38 -15.23
CA LEU A 119 15.65 -17.48 -16.29
C LEU A 119 16.71 -17.50 -17.38
N ASP A 120 16.31 -17.75 -18.62
CA ASP A 120 17.18 -17.69 -19.80
C ASP A 120 16.45 -16.93 -20.91
N GLY A 121 16.84 -15.68 -21.14
CA GLY A 121 16.13 -14.79 -22.04
C GLY A 121 17.00 -14.09 -23.05
N VAL A 122 16.37 -13.55 -24.10
CA VAL A 122 17.00 -12.84 -25.20
C VAL A 122 16.22 -11.57 -25.55
N ALA A 123 16.94 -10.48 -25.77
CA ALA A 123 16.40 -9.25 -26.34
C ALA A 123 16.06 -9.47 -27.82
N ARG A 124 14.80 -9.24 -28.23
CA ARG A 124 14.37 -9.37 -29.64
C ARG A 124 14.50 -8.07 -30.42
N ARG A 125 14.87 -6.97 -29.75
CA ARG A 125 15.22 -5.66 -30.33
C ARG A 125 16.15 -4.90 -29.38
N ASN A 126 16.74 -3.80 -29.85
CA ASN A 126 17.49 -2.91 -28.97
C ASN A 126 16.53 -2.14 -28.05
N PHE A 127 16.80 -2.12 -26.75
CA PHE A 127 16.07 -1.31 -25.79
C PHE A 127 16.91 -0.94 -24.56
N LEU A 128 16.48 0.07 -23.82
CA LEU A 128 17.09 0.47 -22.56
C LEU A 128 16.33 -0.18 -21.38
N ARG A 129 17.07 -0.85 -20.50
CA ARG A 129 16.52 -1.47 -19.29
C ARG A 129 17.20 -0.93 -18.04
N ASN A 130 16.47 -0.87 -16.93
CA ASN A 130 17.08 -0.66 -15.62
C ASN A 130 17.52 -2.01 -15.03
N ARG A 131 16.61 -2.96 -14.88
CA ARG A 131 16.89 -4.30 -14.32
C ARG A 131 16.11 -5.38 -15.06
N ILE A 132 16.70 -6.56 -15.18
CA ILE A 132 16.06 -7.79 -15.66
C ILE A 132 16.54 -8.94 -14.81
N GLY A 133 15.63 -9.72 -14.23
CA GLY A 133 15.99 -10.94 -13.52
C GLY A 133 15.03 -11.32 -12.41
N TRP A 134 15.44 -12.34 -11.66
CA TRP A 134 14.71 -12.79 -10.49
C TRP A 134 14.78 -11.78 -9.35
N CYS A 135 13.67 -11.65 -8.62
CA CYS A 135 13.56 -10.96 -7.35
C CYS A 135 13.16 -11.98 -6.28
N VAL A 136 13.87 -11.97 -5.16
CA VAL A 136 13.58 -12.80 -3.99
C VAL A 136 13.13 -11.89 -2.87
N LEU A 137 11.89 -12.01 -2.45
CA LEU A 137 11.35 -11.29 -1.30
C LEU A 137 11.52 -12.15 -0.05
N HIS A 138 12.30 -11.65 0.91
CA HIS A 138 12.45 -12.28 2.21
C HIS A 138 11.40 -11.70 3.17
N PRO A 139 10.79 -12.53 4.04
CA PRO A 139 9.76 -12.08 4.94
C PRO A 139 10.29 -11.08 5.98
N MET A 140 9.46 -10.12 6.37
CA MET A 140 9.86 -9.09 7.32
C MET A 140 10.05 -9.62 8.76
N GLU A 141 9.56 -10.81 9.05
CA GLU A 141 9.77 -11.54 10.30
C GLU A 141 11.24 -11.91 10.54
N LEU A 142 12.08 -11.82 9.50
CA LEU A 142 13.54 -11.95 9.63
C LEU A 142 14.20 -10.73 10.27
N ALA A 143 13.48 -9.65 10.59
CA ALA A 143 14.04 -8.50 11.30
C ALA A 143 14.81 -8.92 12.55
N GLY A 144 16.10 -8.52 12.63
CA GLY A 144 16.98 -8.89 13.73
C GLY A 144 17.66 -10.27 13.60
N VAL A 145 17.32 -11.08 12.60
CA VAL A 145 17.98 -12.37 12.36
C VAL A 145 19.36 -12.14 11.74
N THR A 146 20.37 -12.83 12.29
CA THR A 146 21.72 -12.84 11.74
C THR A 146 21.74 -13.65 10.45
N ALA A 147 22.44 -13.14 9.44
CA ALA A 147 22.63 -13.82 8.17
C ALA A 147 24.10 -13.76 7.75
N THR A 148 24.52 -14.79 7.05
CA THR A 148 25.86 -14.85 6.43
C THR A 148 25.71 -14.80 4.92
N THR A 149 26.48 -13.94 4.26
CA THR A 149 26.54 -13.84 2.80
C THR A 149 27.89 -14.26 2.29
N GLU A 150 27.91 -14.99 1.17
CA GLU A 150 29.11 -15.16 0.36
C GLU A 150 29.15 -14.04 -0.68
N THR A 151 30.29 -13.39 -0.80
CA THR A 151 30.57 -12.33 -1.78
C THR A 151 31.84 -12.66 -2.57
N PRO A 152 32.16 -11.97 -3.68
CA PRO A 152 33.43 -12.15 -4.38
C PRO A 152 34.68 -11.97 -3.49
N ASP A 153 34.56 -11.14 -2.45
CA ASP A 153 35.66 -10.82 -1.51
C ASP A 153 35.70 -11.76 -0.29
N GLY A 154 34.76 -12.70 -0.18
CA GLY A 154 34.67 -13.69 0.89
C GLY A 154 33.37 -13.61 1.68
N ARG A 155 33.37 -14.27 2.84
CA ARG A 155 32.20 -14.42 3.72
C ARG A 155 32.01 -13.19 4.59
N VAL A 156 30.78 -12.66 4.62
CA VAL A 156 30.38 -11.50 5.43
C VAL A 156 29.20 -11.87 6.31
N GLU A 157 29.29 -11.56 7.61
CA GLU A 157 28.17 -11.69 8.55
C GLU A 157 27.46 -10.34 8.69
N GLY A 158 26.13 -10.37 8.71
CA GLY A 158 25.26 -9.20 8.88
C GLY A 158 23.96 -9.56 9.59
N GLN A 159 23.06 -8.61 9.64
CA GLN A 159 21.74 -8.79 10.27
C GLN A 159 20.67 -8.14 9.43
N PHE A 160 19.51 -8.79 9.29
CA PHE A 160 18.32 -8.15 8.73
C PHE A 160 17.92 -6.95 9.62
N PRO A 161 17.76 -5.75 9.08
CA PRO A 161 17.52 -4.54 9.87
C PRO A 161 16.23 -4.60 10.68
N ASN A 162 16.27 -4.24 11.97
CA ASN A 162 15.06 -4.11 12.80
C ASN A 162 14.23 -2.89 12.38
N LEU A 163 14.83 -1.69 12.41
CA LEU A 163 14.25 -0.52 11.80
C LEU A 163 14.51 -0.54 10.29
N ILE A 164 13.67 0.15 9.52
CA ILE A 164 13.81 0.19 8.07
C ILE A 164 15.16 0.82 7.69
N SER A 165 15.99 0.04 6.99
CA SER A 165 17.28 0.52 6.53
C SER A 165 17.12 1.52 5.38
N PRO A 166 17.73 2.72 5.45
CA PRO A 166 17.67 3.69 4.35
C PRO A 166 18.41 3.23 3.10
N HIS A 167 19.40 2.34 3.27
CA HIS A 167 20.25 1.79 2.21
C HIS A 167 20.27 0.27 2.25
N GLN A 168 20.91 -0.33 1.27
CA GLN A 168 21.05 -1.77 1.14
C GLN A 168 21.75 -2.38 2.38
N PRO A 169 21.10 -3.33 3.09
CA PRO A 169 21.74 -4.02 4.22
C PRO A 169 22.79 -5.06 3.80
N PHE A 170 22.68 -5.61 2.58
CA PHE A 170 23.60 -6.61 2.06
C PHE A 170 23.96 -6.29 0.61
N PHE A 171 25.27 -6.39 0.29
CA PHE A 171 25.84 -6.06 -1.01
C PHE A 171 26.57 -7.25 -1.63
N ASP A 172 26.67 -7.24 -2.95
CA ASP A 172 27.52 -8.10 -3.76
C ASP A 172 27.37 -9.60 -3.45
N MET A 173 26.15 -10.01 -3.15
CA MET A 173 25.86 -11.37 -2.72
C MET A 173 25.95 -12.40 -3.85
N GLN A 174 26.53 -13.55 -3.55
CA GLN A 174 26.43 -14.81 -4.30
C GLN A 174 25.56 -15.82 -3.55
N SER A 175 25.42 -15.67 -2.24
CA SER A 175 24.45 -16.39 -1.42
C SER A 175 24.13 -15.64 -0.14
N ILE A 176 23.01 -16.01 0.48
CA ILE A 176 22.64 -15.64 1.85
C ILE A 176 22.19 -16.88 2.60
N GLN A 177 22.62 -17.00 3.85
CA GLN A 177 22.30 -18.11 4.76
C GLN A 177 21.83 -17.56 6.11
N HIS A 178 20.77 -18.14 6.65
CA HIS A 178 20.24 -17.80 7.99
C HIS A 178 19.51 -18.99 8.60
N GLU A 179 19.31 -18.95 9.92
CA GLU A 179 18.43 -19.88 10.62
C GLU A 179 16.99 -19.38 10.60
N THR A 180 16.02 -20.31 10.68
CA THR A 180 14.61 -19.98 10.87
C THR A 180 14.22 -20.00 12.36
N PRO A 181 13.15 -19.31 12.78
CA PRO A 181 12.66 -19.38 14.16
C PRO A 181 12.39 -20.81 14.66
N GLY A 182 11.94 -21.70 13.77
CA GLY A 182 11.74 -23.12 14.06
C GLY A 182 13.01 -23.97 14.14
N GLY A 183 14.20 -23.37 13.97
CA GLY A 183 15.50 -24.06 14.06
C GLY A 183 15.92 -24.79 12.79
N GLY A 184 15.30 -24.46 11.64
CA GLY A 184 15.76 -24.89 10.32
C GLY A 184 16.88 -23.98 9.80
N GLU A 185 17.62 -24.46 8.80
CA GLU A 185 18.67 -23.71 8.09
C GLU A 185 18.21 -23.48 6.65
N VAL A 186 18.40 -22.26 6.16
CA VAL A 186 18.08 -21.86 4.78
C VAL A 186 19.30 -21.27 4.12
N VAL A 187 19.59 -21.71 2.90
CA VAL A 187 20.62 -21.14 2.05
C VAL A 187 19.98 -20.77 0.70
N ILE A 188 20.15 -19.51 0.30
CA ILE A 188 19.68 -19.02 -1.00
C ILE A 188 20.92 -18.61 -1.79
N ARG A 189 21.14 -19.25 -2.96
CA ARG A 189 22.27 -18.99 -3.86
C ARG A 189 21.80 -18.26 -5.10
N PHE A 190 22.66 -17.38 -5.59
CA PHE A 190 22.43 -16.51 -6.73
C PHE A 190 23.53 -16.73 -7.78
N ALA A 191 23.13 -16.87 -9.03
CA ALA A 191 24.05 -17.03 -10.15
C ALA A 191 23.64 -16.20 -11.38
N GLY A 192 24.59 -15.89 -12.23
CA GLY A 192 24.40 -15.17 -13.50
C GLY A 192 24.59 -13.66 -13.41
N ASP A 193 24.62 -13.09 -12.22
CA ASP A 193 24.87 -11.67 -11.96
C ASP A 193 25.36 -11.47 -10.52
N LEU A 194 25.65 -10.23 -10.16
CA LEU A 194 25.89 -9.81 -8.79
C LEU A 194 24.59 -9.31 -8.18
N TRP A 195 24.37 -9.59 -6.88
CA TRP A 195 23.11 -9.33 -6.23
C TRP A 195 23.27 -8.44 -4.99
N GLU A 196 22.24 -7.66 -4.70
CA GLU A 196 22.16 -6.87 -3.46
C GLU A 196 20.75 -6.94 -2.89
N MET A 197 20.61 -6.57 -1.61
CA MET A 197 19.33 -6.52 -0.94
C MET A 197 18.95 -5.08 -0.64
N GLU A 198 17.69 -4.72 -0.87
CA GLU A 198 17.08 -3.50 -0.36
C GLU A 198 16.00 -3.81 0.68
N ASP A 199 15.81 -2.90 1.61
CA ASP A 199 14.70 -2.97 2.57
C ASP A 199 13.45 -2.36 1.95
N GLN A 200 12.57 -3.20 1.40
CA GLN A 200 11.37 -2.75 0.69
C GLN A 200 10.31 -2.13 1.61
N ARG A 201 10.43 -2.28 2.93
CA ARG A 201 9.55 -1.58 3.88
C ARG A 201 9.64 -0.07 3.71
N ASN A 202 10.70 0.46 3.11
CA ASN A 202 10.83 1.85 2.65
C ASN A 202 9.67 2.29 1.73
N TRP A 203 9.06 1.38 1.00
CA TRP A 203 7.92 1.61 0.10
C TRP A 203 6.65 0.91 0.58
N THR A 204 6.64 0.50 1.85
CA THR A 204 5.52 -0.17 2.51
C THR A 204 5.29 -1.62 2.06
N ASP A 205 6.21 -2.23 1.29
CA ASP A 205 6.17 -3.67 1.02
C ASP A 205 6.63 -4.45 2.25
N ALA A 206 5.97 -5.58 2.54
CA ALA A 206 6.25 -6.38 3.75
C ALA A 206 7.45 -7.33 3.57
N SER A 207 8.59 -6.81 3.08
CA SER A 207 9.72 -7.65 2.71
C SER A 207 11.06 -6.92 2.68
N TYR A 208 12.13 -7.72 2.70
CA TYR A 208 13.43 -7.35 2.16
C TYR A 208 13.55 -7.98 0.77
N LYS A 209 14.08 -7.25 -0.21
CA LYS A 209 14.19 -7.74 -1.60
C LYS A 209 15.63 -7.91 -2.04
N THR A 210 16.00 -9.12 -2.38
CA THR A 210 17.25 -9.42 -3.11
C THR A 210 16.97 -9.40 -4.60
N TYR A 211 17.79 -8.69 -5.35
CA TYR A 211 17.68 -8.49 -6.80
C TYR A 211 19.06 -8.28 -7.45
N SER A 212 19.11 -8.32 -8.76
CA SER A 212 20.26 -7.98 -9.60
C SER A 212 19.86 -6.91 -10.62
N THR A 213 20.72 -6.11 -11.15
CA THR A 213 22.12 -5.84 -10.86
C THR A 213 22.20 -4.77 -9.77
N PRO A 214 23.26 -4.69 -8.94
CA PRO A 214 23.38 -3.65 -7.90
C PRO A 214 23.18 -2.22 -8.43
N LEU A 215 22.54 -1.34 -7.62
CA LEU A 215 22.23 0.05 -8.02
C LEU A 215 23.48 0.90 -8.28
N ARG A 216 24.63 0.57 -7.66
CA ARG A 216 25.90 1.24 -7.91
C ARG A 216 26.43 1.03 -9.34
N ILE A 217 25.92 -0.01 -10.05
CA ILE A 217 26.25 -0.25 -11.46
C ILE A 217 25.29 0.60 -12.31
N PRO A 218 25.85 1.47 -13.18
CA PRO A 218 25.07 2.46 -13.93
C PRO A 218 23.88 1.88 -14.68
N TYR A 219 22.82 2.65 -14.75
CA TYR A 219 21.60 2.37 -15.51
C TYR A 219 21.05 3.69 -16.11
N PRO A 220 20.19 3.66 -17.16
CA PRO A 220 19.77 2.46 -17.88
C PRO A 220 20.89 1.84 -18.72
N VAL A 221 20.80 0.52 -18.96
CA VAL A 221 21.71 -0.25 -19.79
C VAL A 221 21.03 -0.57 -21.11
N GLU A 222 21.73 -0.37 -22.23
CA GLU A 222 21.27 -0.82 -23.54
C GLU A 222 21.49 -2.33 -23.68
N LEU A 223 20.40 -3.08 -23.97
CA LEU A 223 20.45 -4.42 -24.53
C LEU A 223 20.27 -4.31 -26.04
N LYS A 224 21.14 -5.02 -26.78
CA LYS A 224 21.04 -5.13 -28.23
C LYS A 224 20.22 -6.37 -28.59
N GLU A 225 19.63 -6.36 -29.77
CA GLU A 225 19.00 -7.55 -30.34
C GLU A 225 20.00 -8.73 -30.34
N GLY A 226 19.55 -9.86 -29.74
CA GLY A 226 20.37 -11.07 -29.56
C GLY A 226 21.15 -11.14 -28.24
N ASP A 227 21.21 -10.06 -27.44
CA ASP A 227 21.84 -10.11 -26.12
C ASP A 227 21.03 -11.03 -25.18
N ARG A 228 21.75 -11.87 -24.43
CA ARG A 228 21.16 -12.85 -23.50
C ARG A 228 21.32 -12.42 -22.07
N VAL A 229 20.28 -12.72 -21.27
CA VAL A 229 20.29 -12.61 -19.82
C VAL A 229 20.00 -14.00 -19.25
N TRP A 230 20.90 -14.52 -18.42
CA TRP A 230 20.73 -15.79 -17.73
C TRP A 230 20.94 -15.59 -16.25
N GLN A 231 20.00 -16.15 -15.44
CA GLN A 231 20.08 -16.11 -13.99
C GLN A 231 19.51 -17.38 -13.37
N GLN A 232 20.01 -17.74 -12.19
CA GLN A 232 19.49 -18.82 -11.38
C GLN A 232 19.44 -18.41 -9.90
N VAL A 233 18.32 -18.75 -9.26
CA VAL A 233 18.16 -18.69 -7.80
C VAL A 233 17.91 -20.10 -7.30
N THR A 234 18.66 -20.54 -6.28
CA THR A 234 18.48 -21.85 -5.65
C THR A 234 18.19 -21.65 -4.17
N ILE A 235 17.09 -22.21 -3.70
CA ILE A 235 16.65 -22.18 -2.29
C ILE A 235 16.83 -23.58 -1.72
N GLU A 236 17.63 -23.72 -0.68
CA GLU A 236 17.86 -24.97 0.03
C GLU A 236 17.34 -24.83 1.47
N GLY A 237 16.50 -25.76 1.91
CA GLY A 237 16.00 -25.80 3.28
C GLY A 237 16.34 -27.14 3.96
N LYS A 238 16.90 -27.08 5.16
CA LYS A 238 17.28 -28.28 5.94
C LYS A 238 16.89 -28.16 7.40
N GLY A 239 16.51 -29.30 8.00
CA GLY A 239 16.11 -29.32 9.40
C GLY A 239 14.74 -28.67 9.61
N GLY A 240 14.51 -28.17 10.81
CA GLY A 240 13.22 -27.59 11.23
C GLY A 240 12.17 -28.65 11.59
N PRO A 241 11.09 -28.24 12.28
CA PRO A 241 9.97 -29.13 12.58
C PRO A 241 9.18 -29.44 11.31
N PRO A 242 8.45 -30.58 11.26
CA PRO A 242 7.49 -30.80 10.20
C PRO A 242 6.40 -29.72 10.23
N PRO A 243 5.79 -29.39 9.08
CA PRO A 243 4.72 -28.40 9.04
C PRO A 243 3.56 -28.86 9.93
N SER A 244 2.93 -27.91 10.62
CA SER A 244 1.72 -28.16 11.38
C SER A 244 0.64 -28.69 10.45
N PRO A 245 -0.22 -29.63 10.90
CA PRO A 245 -1.38 -30.02 10.12
C PRO A 245 -2.18 -28.79 9.77
N LYS A 246 -2.58 -28.63 8.50
CA LYS A 246 -3.52 -27.56 8.11
C LYS A 246 -4.81 -27.82 8.90
N SER A 247 -5.00 -27.04 9.98
CA SER A 247 -6.25 -27.09 10.72
C SER A 247 -7.30 -26.35 9.91
N GLY A 248 -8.49 -26.97 9.74
CA GLY A 248 -9.69 -26.25 9.31
C GLY A 248 -10.23 -25.33 10.41
N GLU A 249 -9.36 -24.88 11.32
CA GLU A 249 -9.74 -24.04 12.46
C GLU A 249 -10.09 -22.63 11.99
N PRO A 250 -11.09 -22.02 12.64
CA PRO A 250 -11.43 -20.63 12.40
C PRO A 250 -10.24 -19.70 12.57
N VAL A 251 -10.16 -18.64 11.77
CA VAL A 251 -9.16 -17.58 11.98
C VAL A 251 -9.46 -16.91 13.33
N ARG A 252 -8.50 -16.97 14.25
CA ARG A 252 -8.65 -16.34 15.55
C ARG A 252 -8.39 -14.84 15.44
N VAL A 253 -9.31 -14.05 15.99
CA VAL A 253 -9.20 -12.59 16.13
C VAL A 253 -9.43 -12.26 17.60
N THR A 254 -8.41 -11.75 18.28
CA THR A 254 -8.47 -11.43 19.73
C THR A 254 -8.33 -9.93 19.94
N VAL A 255 -9.28 -9.32 20.65
CA VAL A 255 -9.24 -7.90 21.01
C VAL A 255 -8.66 -7.75 22.42
N ASP A 256 -7.49 -7.12 22.53
CA ASP A 256 -6.88 -6.79 23.83
C ASP A 256 -7.38 -5.45 24.34
N ARG A 257 -8.36 -5.49 25.25
CA ARG A 257 -8.96 -4.29 25.84
C ARG A 257 -8.05 -3.54 26.82
N SER A 258 -6.91 -4.12 27.20
CA SER A 258 -5.93 -3.49 28.09
C SER A 258 -4.92 -2.60 27.35
N ARG A 259 -4.82 -2.75 26.04
CA ARG A 259 -3.90 -2.01 25.18
C ARG A 259 -4.69 -1.18 24.18
N SER A 260 -4.59 0.13 24.33
CA SER A 260 -5.31 1.07 23.49
C SER A 260 -4.48 2.32 23.18
N ARG A 261 -4.89 3.04 22.15
CA ARG A 261 -4.44 4.38 21.81
C ARG A 261 -5.63 5.25 21.43
N PRO A 262 -5.56 6.59 21.57
CA PRO A 262 -6.58 7.47 21.01
C PRO A 262 -6.77 7.19 19.51
N VAL A 263 -8.00 7.30 19.02
CA VAL A 263 -8.26 7.30 17.58
C VAL A 263 -7.57 8.51 16.98
N PRO A 264 -6.61 8.35 16.04
CA PRO A 264 -5.96 9.50 15.43
C PRO A 264 -6.98 10.32 14.62
N PRO A 265 -6.86 11.65 14.57
CA PRO A 265 -7.64 12.47 13.66
C PRO A 265 -7.51 11.98 12.23
N ILE A 266 -8.65 11.62 11.59
CA ILE A 266 -8.69 11.15 10.21
C ILE A 266 -9.27 12.25 9.32
N GLY A 267 -8.52 12.63 8.29
CA GLY A 267 -8.92 13.58 7.26
C GLY A 267 -9.13 12.93 5.90
N LEU A 268 -9.64 13.73 4.97
CA LEU A 268 -9.76 13.41 3.55
C LEU A 268 -8.97 14.42 2.72
N GLY A 269 -8.46 14.01 1.57
CA GLY A 269 -7.91 14.93 0.57
C GLY A 269 -9.03 15.73 -0.12
N VAL A 270 -8.78 16.99 -0.42
CA VAL A 270 -9.64 17.78 -1.32
C VAL A 270 -9.62 17.13 -2.70
N ALA A 271 -10.80 16.95 -3.29
CA ALA A 271 -10.95 16.28 -4.58
C ALA A 271 -10.04 16.88 -5.67
N SER A 272 -9.22 16.05 -6.32
CA SER A 272 -8.22 16.48 -7.31
C SER A 272 -8.84 16.95 -8.64
N HIS A 273 -10.09 16.58 -8.92
CA HIS A 273 -10.80 17.01 -10.15
C HIS A 273 -11.20 18.49 -10.14
N GLY A 274 -11.15 19.17 -8.99
CA GLY A 274 -11.36 20.61 -8.89
C GLY A 274 -12.81 21.10 -8.91
N ALA A 275 -13.80 20.23 -9.17
CA ALA A 275 -15.21 20.63 -9.03
C ALA A 275 -15.60 20.78 -7.56
N PRO A 276 -16.44 21.76 -7.19
CA PRO A 276 -16.92 21.92 -5.82
C PRO A 276 -17.83 20.77 -5.40
N LEU A 277 -17.90 20.52 -4.10
CA LEU A 277 -18.85 19.57 -3.52
C LEU A 277 -20.30 20.07 -3.69
N SER A 278 -21.21 19.18 -4.05
CA SER A 278 -22.65 19.47 -4.03
C SER A 278 -23.20 19.43 -2.61
N ASP A 279 -24.42 19.99 -2.40
CA ASP A 279 -25.10 19.94 -1.11
C ASP A 279 -25.35 18.48 -0.65
N GLU A 280 -25.63 17.57 -1.60
CA GLU A 280 -25.80 16.15 -1.31
C GLU A 280 -24.48 15.49 -0.90
N ASP A 281 -23.36 15.84 -1.55
CA ASP A 281 -22.04 15.32 -1.18
C ASP A 281 -21.65 15.79 0.21
N ILE A 282 -21.89 17.07 0.53
CA ILE A 282 -21.67 17.64 1.86
C ILE A 282 -22.54 16.92 2.91
N ALA A 283 -23.81 16.65 2.62
CA ALA A 283 -24.70 15.94 3.53
C ALA A 283 -24.17 14.53 3.87
N LEU A 284 -23.69 13.79 2.85
CA LEU A 284 -23.09 12.49 3.04
C LEU A 284 -21.76 12.57 3.80
N LEU A 285 -20.85 13.47 3.43
CA LEU A 285 -19.53 13.60 4.04
C LEU A 285 -19.59 14.03 5.53
N ARG A 286 -20.69 14.67 5.96
CA ARG A 286 -20.92 14.97 7.38
C ARG A 286 -21.00 13.72 8.26
N ALA A 287 -21.38 12.57 7.74
CA ALA A 287 -21.34 11.31 8.49
C ALA A 287 -19.92 10.78 8.68
N VAL A 288 -19.01 11.10 7.73
CA VAL A 288 -17.59 10.76 7.82
C VAL A 288 -16.86 11.66 8.83
N LYS A 289 -17.39 12.87 9.10
CA LYS A 289 -16.81 13.85 10.04
C LYS A 289 -15.29 13.98 9.88
N PRO A 290 -14.76 14.34 8.68
CA PRO A 290 -13.32 14.44 8.50
C PRO A 290 -12.74 15.45 9.49
N ALA A 291 -11.69 15.08 10.21
CA ALA A 291 -11.02 15.98 11.15
C ALA A 291 -10.35 17.15 10.42
N HIS A 292 -9.89 16.91 9.20
CA HIS A 292 -9.31 17.91 8.32
C HIS A 292 -9.52 17.55 6.85
N LEU A 293 -9.48 18.57 5.99
CA LEU A 293 -9.29 18.41 4.56
C LEU A 293 -7.83 18.73 4.23
N LEU A 294 -7.14 17.80 3.57
CA LEU A 294 -5.78 17.99 3.08
C LEU A 294 -5.81 18.63 1.70
N LEU A 295 -5.24 19.84 1.60
CA LEU A 295 -5.20 20.63 0.38
C LEU A 295 -3.77 20.75 -0.15
N PRO A 296 -3.41 20.07 -1.25
CA PRO A 296 -2.17 20.32 -1.96
C PRO A 296 -2.27 21.60 -2.80
N LEU A 297 -1.31 22.50 -2.62
CA LEU A 297 -1.18 23.78 -3.35
C LEU A 297 0.21 23.90 -3.95
N ASP A 298 0.31 24.14 -5.24
CA ASP A 298 1.54 24.60 -5.89
C ASP A 298 1.45 26.13 -6.03
N LEU A 299 2.16 26.85 -5.17
CA LEU A 299 2.13 28.31 -5.11
C LEU A 299 2.81 28.96 -6.33
N THR A 300 3.52 28.19 -7.14
CA THR A 300 4.15 28.66 -8.39
C THR A 300 3.22 28.62 -9.58
N GLN A 301 2.09 27.92 -9.45
CA GLN A 301 1.08 27.79 -10.52
C GLN A 301 -0.07 28.77 -10.31
N PRO A 302 -0.66 29.32 -11.39
CA PRO A 302 -1.86 30.14 -11.26
C PRO A 302 -3.06 29.31 -10.77
N GLY A 303 -4.01 29.97 -10.08
CA GLY A 303 -5.28 29.35 -9.67
C GLY A 303 -5.24 28.69 -8.28
N TRP A 304 -4.13 28.72 -7.57
CA TRP A 304 -4.07 28.16 -6.21
C TRP A 304 -4.95 28.96 -5.21
N GLN A 305 -5.13 30.26 -5.43
CA GLN A 305 -5.98 31.11 -4.58
C GLN A 305 -7.45 30.68 -4.67
N GLU A 306 -7.95 30.43 -5.87
CA GLU A 306 -9.30 29.92 -6.12
C GLU A 306 -9.49 28.54 -5.49
N ARG A 307 -8.47 27.71 -5.59
CA ARG A 307 -8.44 26.39 -5.00
C ARG A 307 -8.50 26.44 -3.46
N LEU A 308 -7.73 27.37 -2.85
CA LEU A 308 -7.77 27.62 -1.41
C LEU A 308 -9.15 28.13 -0.97
N ALA A 309 -9.74 29.06 -1.71
CA ALA A 309 -11.06 29.61 -1.40
C ALA A 309 -12.16 28.53 -1.46
N GLN A 310 -12.13 27.67 -2.47
CA GLN A 310 -13.04 26.52 -2.60
C GLN A 310 -12.87 25.58 -1.41
N ALA A 311 -11.65 25.12 -1.11
CA ALA A 311 -11.37 24.21 -0.02
C ALA A 311 -11.76 24.79 1.36
N THR A 312 -11.58 26.11 1.55
CA THR A 312 -12.05 26.82 2.76
C THR A 312 -13.58 26.74 2.88
N THR A 313 -14.30 26.92 1.78
CA THR A 313 -15.76 26.80 1.78
C THR A 313 -16.21 25.37 2.10
N GLU A 314 -15.57 24.36 1.49
CA GLU A 314 -15.87 22.94 1.72
C GLU A 314 -15.54 22.52 3.15
N ALA A 315 -14.39 22.93 3.69
CA ALA A 315 -14.00 22.66 5.08
C ALA A 315 -15.00 23.26 6.06
N GLY A 316 -15.41 24.52 5.85
CA GLY A 316 -16.44 25.18 6.66
C GLY A 316 -17.81 24.48 6.61
N ALA A 317 -18.22 23.97 5.45
CA ALA A 317 -19.47 23.22 5.28
C ALA A 317 -19.45 21.85 5.98
N LEU A 318 -18.24 21.27 6.16
CA LEU A 318 -18.02 19.97 6.81
C LEU A 318 -17.62 20.08 8.29
N ASP A 319 -17.48 21.28 8.83
CA ASP A 319 -16.92 21.53 10.18
C ASP A 319 -15.53 20.87 10.35
N ALA A 320 -14.72 20.94 9.32
CA ALA A 320 -13.38 20.38 9.25
C ALA A 320 -12.30 21.48 9.25
N ALA A 321 -11.14 21.19 9.83
CA ALA A 321 -9.98 22.06 9.67
C ALA A 321 -9.34 21.92 8.27
N LEU A 322 -8.46 22.83 7.87
CA LEU A 322 -7.60 22.68 6.71
C LEU A 322 -6.20 22.24 7.13
N ALA A 323 -5.68 21.20 6.50
CA ALA A 323 -4.25 20.87 6.46
C ALA A 323 -3.74 21.21 5.05
N ILE A 324 -2.65 21.95 4.95
CA ILE A 324 -2.18 22.46 3.66
C ILE A 324 -0.82 21.85 3.35
N GLU A 325 -0.64 21.32 2.14
CA GLU A 325 0.66 20.99 1.55
C GLU A 325 1.03 22.07 0.54
N ALA A 326 1.90 23.01 0.94
CA ALA A 326 2.31 24.13 0.10
C ALA A 326 3.65 23.86 -0.57
N VAL A 327 3.69 23.86 -1.90
CA VAL A 327 4.92 23.84 -2.69
C VAL A 327 5.24 25.27 -3.12
N ALA A 328 6.31 25.84 -2.57
CA ALA A 328 6.79 27.17 -2.89
C ALA A 328 7.92 27.12 -3.94
N GLY A 329 8.13 28.23 -4.62
CA GLY A 329 9.36 28.40 -5.41
C GLY A 329 10.62 28.34 -4.53
N THR A 330 11.77 28.06 -5.12
CA THR A 330 13.05 28.02 -4.41
C THR A 330 13.44 29.37 -3.78
N ASP A 331 12.85 30.45 -4.25
CA ASP A 331 12.95 31.82 -3.73
C ASP A 331 11.89 32.17 -2.67
N GLY A 332 11.03 31.20 -2.29
CA GLY A 332 9.91 31.41 -1.37
C GLY A 332 8.68 32.08 -2.03
N ALA A 333 8.61 32.09 -3.35
CA ALA A 333 7.48 32.71 -4.06
C ALA A 333 6.14 32.09 -3.61
N GLY A 334 5.16 32.95 -3.37
CA GLY A 334 3.81 32.61 -2.94
C GLY A 334 3.60 32.49 -1.43
N LEU A 335 4.64 32.38 -0.60
CA LEU A 335 4.49 32.20 0.85
C LEU A 335 3.81 33.38 1.55
N HIS A 336 4.16 34.61 1.18
CA HIS A 336 3.53 35.81 1.75
C HIS A 336 2.07 35.94 1.34
N GLU A 337 1.74 35.63 0.09
CA GLU A 337 0.38 35.62 -0.41
C GLU A 337 -0.45 34.53 0.28
N LEU A 338 0.12 33.33 0.49
CA LEU A 338 -0.51 32.26 1.25
C LEU A 338 -0.78 32.71 2.68
N ALA A 339 0.22 33.26 3.37
CA ALA A 339 0.07 33.78 4.72
C ALA A 339 -1.04 34.85 4.82
N ALA A 340 -1.07 35.80 3.88
CA ALA A 340 -2.11 36.81 3.80
C ALA A 340 -3.51 36.23 3.47
N ALA A 341 -3.60 35.16 2.71
CA ALA A 341 -4.87 34.48 2.43
C ALA A 341 -5.36 33.72 3.67
N LEU A 342 -4.48 32.99 4.35
CA LEU A 342 -4.81 32.22 5.55
C LEU A 342 -5.19 33.12 6.74
N SER A 343 -4.58 34.29 6.89
CA SER A 343 -4.93 35.26 7.95
C SER A 343 -6.37 35.79 7.83
N ARG A 344 -6.98 35.66 6.66
CA ARG A 344 -8.38 36.02 6.40
C ARG A 344 -9.34 34.82 6.43
N SER A 345 -8.80 33.60 6.60
CA SER A 345 -9.62 32.39 6.66
C SER A 345 -10.49 32.39 7.92
N ASN A 346 -11.72 31.94 7.77
CA ASN A 346 -12.68 31.74 8.86
C ASN A 346 -12.77 30.27 9.30
N VAL A 347 -11.94 29.38 8.72
CA VAL A 347 -11.82 27.98 9.15
C VAL A 347 -10.49 27.77 9.87
N GLU A 348 -10.46 26.80 10.76
CA GLU A 348 -9.26 26.38 11.46
C GLU A 348 -8.20 25.86 10.48
N ILE A 349 -6.96 26.27 10.64
CA ILE A 349 -5.80 25.73 9.92
C ILE A 349 -5.07 24.78 10.85
N ALA A 350 -5.25 23.49 10.66
CA ALA A 350 -4.65 22.46 11.50
C ALA A 350 -3.11 22.46 11.42
N LYS A 351 -2.57 22.62 10.22
CA LYS A 351 -1.12 22.68 9.96
C LYS A 351 -0.83 23.13 8.54
N VAL A 352 0.41 23.59 8.31
CA VAL A 352 0.95 23.84 6.97
C VAL A 352 2.24 23.05 6.81
N LEU A 353 2.26 22.12 5.87
CA LEU A 353 3.42 21.34 5.45
C LEU A 353 4.01 22.02 4.22
N VAL A 354 5.30 22.39 4.28
CA VAL A 354 5.93 23.17 3.22
C VAL A 354 7.03 22.42 2.50
N PHE A 355 7.10 22.64 1.20
CA PHE A 355 8.02 21.99 0.28
C PHE A 355 8.55 22.98 -0.74
N SER A 356 9.72 22.72 -1.32
CA SER A 356 10.28 23.52 -2.42
C SER A 356 10.09 22.82 -3.75
N THR A 357 9.87 23.58 -4.80
CA THR A 357 9.85 23.05 -6.17
C THR A 357 11.16 22.33 -6.48
N GLY A 358 11.06 21.09 -7.00
CA GLY A 358 12.20 20.27 -7.39
C GLY A 358 12.92 19.55 -6.24
N GLU A 359 12.50 19.78 -4.98
CA GLU A 359 13.01 19.05 -3.82
C GLU A 359 12.03 17.95 -3.39
N MET A 360 12.56 16.79 -3.04
CA MET A 360 11.74 15.66 -2.59
C MET A 360 11.42 15.72 -1.10
N VAL A 361 12.24 16.47 -0.34
CA VAL A 361 12.16 16.58 1.11
C VAL A 361 12.28 18.06 1.50
N THR A 362 11.57 18.46 2.54
CA THR A 362 11.56 19.84 3.04
C THR A 362 12.95 20.29 3.50
N GLY A 363 13.45 21.36 2.92
CA GLY A 363 14.71 22.02 3.28
C GLY A 363 14.53 23.11 4.33
N GLU A 364 15.65 23.57 4.92
CA GLU A 364 15.67 24.63 5.95
C GLU A 364 15.19 25.99 5.41
N SER A 365 15.54 26.33 4.17
CA SER A 365 15.24 27.64 3.57
C SER A 365 13.73 27.89 3.43
N VAL A 366 12.96 26.90 2.97
CA VAL A 366 11.51 27.07 2.81
C VAL A 366 10.80 27.17 4.17
N LEU A 367 11.27 26.45 5.20
CA LEU A 367 10.76 26.59 6.57
C LEU A 367 11.03 27.98 7.14
N ALA A 368 12.23 28.50 6.96
CA ALA A 368 12.59 29.84 7.41
C ALA A 368 11.74 30.92 6.71
N GLY A 369 11.61 30.85 5.39
CA GLY A 369 10.76 31.78 4.62
C GLY A 369 9.28 31.68 5.01
N THR A 370 8.78 30.46 5.30
CA THR A 370 7.40 30.30 5.78
C THR A 370 7.18 30.93 7.14
N ARG A 371 8.11 30.74 8.08
CA ARG A 371 8.03 31.36 9.42
C ARG A 371 8.08 32.89 9.36
N GLU A 372 8.92 33.44 8.48
CA GLU A 372 8.97 34.88 8.23
C GLU A 372 7.64 35.40 7.69
N ALA A 373 7.11 34.78 6.63
CA ALA A 373 5.87 35.18 6.00
C ALA A 373 4.67 35.09 6.96
N PHE A 374 4.58 34.02 7.74
CA PHE A 374 3.51 33.78 8.69
C PHE A 374 3.59 34.70 9.90
N GLY A 375 4.82 34.93 10.41
CA GLY A 375 5.05 35.90 11.47
C GLY A 375 4.68 37.33 11.05
N ALA A 376 5.00 37.74 9.83
CA ALA A 376 4.62 39.04 9.27
C ALA A 376 3.08 39.17 9.12
N ALA A 377 2.36 38.08 8.86
CA ALA A 377 0.90 38.05 8.78
C ALA A 377 0.20 37.85 10.15
N GLY A 378 0.96 37.70 11.24
CA GLY A 378 0.44 37.42 12.58
C GLY A 378 -0.23 36.06 12.74
N LEU A 379 0.15 35.09 11.89
CA LEU A 379 -0.37 33.73 11.94
C LEU A 379 0.41 32.85 12.92
N SER A 380 -0.32 32.09 13.75
CA SER A 380 0.24 31.09 14.66
C SER A 380 -0.40 29.76 14.35
N VAL A 381 0.18 29.05 13.37
CA VAL A 381 -0.25 27.70 12.95
C VAL A 381 0.95 26.76 12.96
N PRO A 382 0.79 25.48 13.26
CA PRO A 382 1.88 24.52 13.20
C PRO A 382 2.48 24.43 11.79
N ILE A 383 3.80 24.63 11.71
CA ILE A 383 4.57 24.53 10.46
C ILE A 383 5.38 23.25 10.50
N GLY A 384 5.32 22.51 9.43
CA GLY A 384 6.05 21.26 9.26
C GLY A 384 6.47 21.02 7.83
N GLY A 385 6.86 19.78 7.57
CA GLY A 385 7.29 19.32 6.26
C GLY A 385 7.50 17.82 6.27
N GLY A 386 8.53 17.36 5.63
CA GLY A 386 8.83 15.94 5.45
C GLY A 386 8.95 15.62 3.98
N THR A 387 8.15 14.69 3.48
CA THR A 387 8.11 14.38 2.05
C THR A 387 6.68 14.21 1.54
N ARG A 388 6.44 14.58 0.28
CA ARG A 388 5.21 14.28 -0.46
C ARG A 388 5.29 12.93 -1.18
N ALA A 389 6.42 12.25 -1.03
CA ALA A 389 6.70 10.94 -1.60
C ALA A 389 6.62 9.83 -0.52
N TYR A 390 7.31 8.72 -0.75
CA TYR A 390 7.28 7.56 0.13
C TYR A 390 8.11 7.77 1.41
N PHE A 391 7.99 6.84 2.35
CA PHE A 391 8.81 6.84 3.56
C PHE A 391 10.32 6.80 3.25
N THR A 392 10.72 6.20 2.12
CA THR A 392 12.13 6.08 1.72
C THR A 392 12.83 7.44 1.60
N GLU A 393 12.16 8.47 1.06
CA GLU A 393 12.74 9.81 0.92
C GLU A 393 12.95 10.46 2.30
N LEU A 394 11.99 10.26 3.21
CA LEU A 394 12.14 10.69 4.60
C LEU A 394 13.29 9.95 5.30
N ASN A 395 13.38 8.64 5.13
CA ASN A 395 14.35 7.77 5.78
C ASN A 395 15.79 8.04 5.32
N ARG A 396 15.97 8.51 4.09
CA ARG A 396 17.28 8.83 3.48
C ARG A 396 17.73 10.25 3.71
N ALA A 397 16.85 11.12 4.19
CA ALA A 397 17.13 12.55 4.34
C ALA A 397 17.65 12.91 5.72
N THR A 398 18.37 14.04 5.77
CA THR A 398 18.62 14.76 7.02
C THR A 398 17.63 15.92 7.10
N LEU A 399 16.66 15.81 8.03
CA LEU A 399 15.61 16.80 8.18
C LEU A 399 16.03 17.93 9.13
N PRO A 400 15.62 19.19 8.88
CA PRO A 400 15.81 20.31 9.81
C PRO A 400 14.75 20.26 10.94
N LEU A 401 14.80 19.21 11.75
CA LEU A 401 13.77 18.87 12.73
C LEU A 401 13.51 19.98 13.76
N ASP A 402 14.51 20.77 14.13
CA ASP A 402 14.35 21.87 15.08
C ASP A 402 13.46 23.00 14.54
N ALA A 403 13.28 23.04 13.23
CA ALA A 403 12.37 23.95 12.55
C ALA A 403 11.02 23.31 12.18
N MET A 404 10.69 22.12 12.65
CA MET A 404 9.46 21.40 12.30
C MET A 404 8.64 21.06 13.54
N GLU A 405 7.34 21.35 13.51
CA GLU A 405 6.37 20.93 14.52
C GLU A 405 5.64 19.65 14.11
N ALA A 406 5.57 19.39 12.79
CA ALA A 406 4.99 18.20 12.20
C ALA A 406 5.87 17.65 11.07
N VAL A 407 5.91 16.32 10.94
CA VAL A 407 6.63 15.63 9.86
C VAL A 407 5.67 14.69 9.14
N SER A 408 5.70 14.69 7.81
CA SER A 408 4.80 13.90 6.98
C SER A 408 5.52 13.01 5.98
N TYR A 409 4.87 11.89 5.62
CA TYR A 409 5.17 11.05 4.46
C TYR A 409 3.89 10.38 3.96
N THR A 410 3.92 9.88 2.71
CA THR A 410 2.76 9.25 2.09
C THR A 410 2.85 7.73 2.12
N ILE A 411 1.72 7.06 2.04
CA ILE A 411 1.62 5.60 1.88
C ILE A 411 0.72 5.27 0.69
N ASN A 412 1.20 4.32 -0.12
CA ASN A 412 0.36 3.58 -1.07
C ASN A 412 0.92 2.16 -1.23
N PRO A 413 0.05 1.13 -1.41
CA PRO A 413 0.48 -0.26 -1.41
C PRO A 413 0.97 -0.75 -2.76
N GLN A 414 1.13 0.10 -3.78
CA GLN A 414 1.34 -0.31 -5.16
C GLN A 414 2.57 0.34 -5.80
N VAL A 415 3.72 0.20 -5.14
CA VAL A 415 5.01 0.64 -5.71
C VAL A 415 5.64 -0.48 -6.54
N HIS A 416 5.67 -1.71 -6.03
CA HIS A 416 6.36 -2.83 -6.66
C HIS A 416 5.44 -3.96 -7.11
N ALA A 417 4.25 -4.09 -6.54
CA ALA A 417 3.28 -5.12 -6.85
C ALA A 417 1.86 -4.56 -6.88
N PHE A 418 0.98 -5.17 -7.69
CA PHE A 418 -0.34 -4.63 -8.00
C PHE A 418 -1.48 -5.62 -7.74
N ASP A 419 -1.16 -6.85 -7.38
CA ASP A 419 -2.12 -7.90 -7.07
C ASP A 419 -2.73 -7.76 -5.67
N ASN A 420 -3.92 -8.32 -5.44
CA ASN A 420 -4.65 -8.18 -4.19
C ASN A 420 -3.89 -8.74 -2.99
N THR A 421 -3.20 -9.86 -3.17
CA THR A 421 -2.41 -10.51 -2.11
C THR A 421 -1.29 -9.59 -1.63
N SER A 422 -0.50 -9.03 -2.57
CA SER A 422 0.58 -8.10 -2.22
C SER A 422 0.05 -6.82 -1.56
N LEU A 423 -1.12 -6.30 -1.99
CA LEU A 423 -1.75 -5.17 -1.31
C LEU A 423 -2.14 -5.50 0.13
N THR A 424 -2.63 -6.71 0.39
CA THR A 424 -2.96 -7.14 1.76
C THR A 424 -1.70 -7.31 2.60
N GLU A 425 -0.62 -7.86 2.03
CA GLU A 425 0.68 -8.00 2.69
C GLU A 425 1.22 -6.65 3.19
N THR A 426 1.03 -5.56 2.43
CA THR A 426 1.53 -4.22 2.81
C THR A 426 0.98 -3.71 4.14
N LEU A 427 -0.17 -4.20 4.59
CA LEU A 427 -0.74 -3.81 5.88
C LEU A 427 0.19 -4.15 7.05
N ALA A 428 0.94 -5.24 6.95
CA ALA A 428 1.91 -5.63 7.96
C ALA A 428 3.15 -4.72 8.01
N ALA A 429 3.50 -4.07 6.89
CA ALA A 429 4.65 -3.16 6.82
C ALA A 429 4.33 -1.72 7.27
N GLN A 430 3.06 -1.31 7.26
CA GLN A 430 2.68 0.05 7.64
C GLN A 430 3.13 0.44 9.06
N PRO A 431 2.98 -0.40 10.11
CA PRO A 431 3.47 -0.09 11.44
C PRO A 431 4.99 0.12 11.49
N GLU A 432 5.74 -0.57 10.62
CA GLU A 432 7.19 -0.47 10.57
C GLU A 432 7.65 0.90 10.06
N THR A 433 6.90 1.50 9.12
CA THR A 433 7.18 2.87 8.66
C THR A 433 6.96 3.88 9.78
N VAL A 434 5.89 3.74 10.58
CA VAL A 434 5.63 4.61 11.73
C VAL A 434 6.72 4.43 12.80
N ARG A 435 7.11 3.18 13.12
CA ARG A 435 8.16 2.88 14.09
C ARG A 435 9.50 3.51 13.69
N SER A 436 9.86 3.35 12.41
CA SER A 436 11.12 3.88 11.87
C SER A 436 11.07 5.41 11.75
N ALA A 437 9.94 5.99 11.32
CA ALA A 437 9.74 7.43 11.31
C ALA A 437 9.85 8.02 12.72
N ARG A 438 9.25 7.38 13.72
CA ARG A 438 9.28 7.82 15.11
C ARG A 438 10.72 7.85 15.67
N ALA A 439 11.55 6.89 15.28
CA ALA A 439 12.98 6.89 15.64
C ALA A 439 13.74 8.09 15.03
N ILE A 440 13.29 8.61 13.88
CA ILE A 440 13.88 9.78 13.21
C ILE A 440 13.36 11.08 13.85
N VAL A 441 12.02 11.21 13.99
CA VAL A 441 11.37 12.50 14.29
C VAL A 441 11.18 12.75 15.80
N GLY A 442 11.37 11.73 16.66
CA GLY A 442 11.15 11.84 18.10
C GLY A 442 9.68 12.12 18.44
N ASP A 443 9.43 13.08 19.34
CA ASP A 443 8.08 13.41 19.85
C ASP A 443 7.30 14.41 18.97
N ARG A 444 7.82 14.78 17.80
CA ARG A 444 7.12 15.68 16.86
C ARG A 444 5.89 15.01 16.28
N SER A 445 4.89 15.82 15.91
CA SER A 445 3.68 15.28 15.28
C SER A 445 4.03 14.52 13.98
N LEU A 446 3.68 13.23 13.94
CA LEU A 446 3.90 12.35 12.79
C LEU A 446 2.59 12.18 12.03
N VAL A 447 2.54 12.77 10.84
CA VAL A 447 1.37 12.77 9.97
C VAL A 447 1.60 11.79 8.82
N VAL A 448 0.69 10.85 8.63
CA VAL A 448 0.75 9.92 7.51
C VAL A 448 -0.36 10.25 6.51
N GLY A 449 0.05 10.68 5.33
CA GLY A 449 -0.91 11.03 4.29
C GLY A 449 -0.32 11.86 3.13
N PRO A 450 -1.01 11.85 1.97
CA PRO A 450 -2.20 11.06 1.70
C PRO A 450 -1.92 9.55 1.65
N ILE A 451 -2.85 8.76 2.17
CA ILE A 451 -2.87 7.30 2.07
C ILE A 451 -3.86 6.95 0.97
N THR A 452 -3.38 6.37 -0.11
CA THR A 452 -4.17 6.09 -1.32
C THR A 452 -3.79 4.73 -1.92
N LEU A 453 -4.70 4.10 -2.67
CA LEU A 453 -4.39 2.80 -3.32
C LEU A 453 -3.32 2.94 -4.41
N ARG A 454 -3.25 4.08 -5.10
CA ARG A 454 -2.22 4.43 -6.07
C ARG A 454 -1.54 5.73 -5.67
N PRO A 455 -0.24 5.90 -5.97
CA PRO A 455 0.45 7.14 -5.67
C PRO A 455 -0.19 8.33 -6.41
N PRO A 456 -0.24 9.52 -5.81
CA PRO A 456 -0.75 10.71 -6.46
C PRO A 456 0.13 11.22 -7.61
N PHE A 457 1.40 10.85 -7.63
CA PHE A 457 2.39 11.11 -8.68
C PHE A 457 3.54 10.10 -8.54
N ASN A 458 4.31 9.89 -9.61
CA ASN A 458 5.53 9.08 -9.55
C ASN A 458 6.74 9.96 -9.18
N PRO A 459 7.28 9.86 -7.95
CA PRO A 459 8.42 10.68 -7.52
C PRO A 459 9.72 10.34 -8.27
N ASN A 460 9.80 9.16 -8.89
CA ASN A 460 10.97 8.70 -9.63
C ASN A 460 10.82 8.88 -11.15
N ALA A 461 9.76 9.56 -11.62
CA ALA A 461 9.56 9.82 -13.03
C ALA A 461 10.70 10.68 -13.59
N THR A 462 11.32 10.24 -14.69
CA THR A 462 12.39 10.98 -15.40
C THR A 462 11.83 11.88 -16.51
N GLY A 463 10.52 11.90 -16.69
CA GLY A 463 9.82 12.70 -17.70
C GLY A 463 8.34 12.87 -17.36
N THR A 464 7.62 13.55 -18.26
CA THR A 464 6.16 13.74 -18.11
C THR A 464 5.46 12.39 -18.17
N GLU A 465 4.56 12.14 -17.22
CA GLU A 465 3.72 10.94 -17.25
C GLU A 465 2.85 10.94 -18.51
N PRO A 466 2.77 9.80 -19.21
CA PRO A 466 1.93 9.70 -20.39
C PRO A 466 0.45 9.85 -20.02
N GLN A 467 -0.31 10.53 -20.86
CA GLN A 467 -1.77 10.56 -20.71
C GLN A 467 -2.32 9.15 -20.96
N PRO A 468 -3.33 8.72 -20.18
CA PRO A 468 -3.92 7.41 -20.38
C PRO A 468 -4.50 7.26 -21.78
N ALA A 469 -4.36 6.08 -22.37
CA ALA A 469 -5.01 5.77 -23.64
C ALA A 469 -6.55 5.85 -23.48
N PRO A 470 -7.30 6.08 -24.55
CA PRO A 470 -8.76 6.09 -24.49
C PRO A 470 -9.32 4.80 -23.88
N GLY A 471 -10.07 4.91 -22.79
CA GLY A 471 -10.64 3.77 -22.06
C GLY A 471 -9.72 3.19 -20.97
N GLU A 472 -8.49 3.69 -20.81
CA GLU A 472 -7.61 3.35 -19.70
C GLU A 472 -7.80 4.29 -18.52
N LEU A 473 -7.48 3.79 -17.30
CA LEU A 473 -7.48 4.61 -16.10
C LEU A 473 -6.17 5.42 -16.01
N PRO A 474 -6.23 6.63 -15.46
CA PRO A 474 -5.02 7.34 -15.06
C PRO A 474 -4.16 6.49 -14.10
N ALA A 475 -2.84 6.62 -14.16
CA ALA A 475 -1.92 5.89 -13.29
C ALA A 475 -2.19 6.08 -11.79
N THR A 476 -2.80 7.22 -11.43
CA THR A 476 -3.16 7.60 -10.06
C THR A 476 -4.49 7.00 -9.57
N VAL A 477 -5.22 6.26 -10.41
CA VAL A 477 -6.54 5.69 -10.11
C VAL A 477 -6.47 4.18 -10.03
N ASP A 478 -7.07 3.60 -9.02
CA ASP A 478 -7.22 2.15 -8.86
C ASP A 478 -8.68 1.73 -9.03
N ALA A 479 -8.92 0.70 -9.84
CA ALA A 479 -10.26 0.15 -10.07
C ALA A 479 -10.90 -0.42 -8.79
N ARG A 480 -10.11 -0.72 -7.77
CA ARG A 480 -10.59 -1.22 -6.47
C ARG A 480 -11.09 -0.13 -5.53
N GLN A 481 -10.91 1.15 -5.86
CA GLN A 481 -11.39 2.24 -4.99
C GLN A 481 -12.87 2.11 -4.58
N PRO A 482 -13.83 1.73 -5.47
CA PRO A 482 -15.24 1.57 -5.12
C PRO A 482 -15.61 0.16 -4.64
N THR A 483 -14.70 -0.62 -4.06
CA THR A 483 -14.92 -2.05 -3.78
C THR A 483 -14.90 -2.42 -2.30
N LEU A 484 -15.40 -3.61 -1.99
CA LEU A 484 -15.34 -4.21 -0.66
C LEU A 484 -13.89 -4.46 -0.20
N PHE A 485 -13.01 -4.85 -1.12
CA PHE A 485 -11.58 -5.05 -0.84
C PHE A 485 -10.94 -3.75 -0.30
N ALA A 486 -11.23 -2.61 -0.93
CA ALA A 486 -10.70 -1.32 -0.47
C ALA A 486 -11.18 -0.97 0.94
N ALA A 487 -12.44 -1.30 1.28
CA ALA A 487 -12.98 -1.10 2.62
C ALA A 487 -12.28 -1.99 3.67
N GLY A 488 -12.03 -3.26 3.35
CA GLY A 488 -11.27 -4.17 4.20
C GLY A 488 -9.83 -3.72 4.39
N TRP A 489 -9.16 -3.32 3.31
CA TRP A 489 -7.80 -2.77 3.34
C TRP A 489 -7.73 -1.49 4.21
N LEU A 490 -8.70 -0.59 4.08
CA LEU A 490 -8.78 0.63 4.90
C LEU A 490 -8.90 0.30 6.39
N ALA A 491 -9.78 -0.65 6.77
CA ALA A 491 -9.93 -1.05 8.17
C ALA A 491 -8.60 -1.60 8.74
N GLY A 492 -7.90 -2.46 7.97
CA GLY A 492 -6.58 -2.97 8.34
C GLY A 492 -5.53 -1.87 8.44
N SER A 493 -5.54 -0.90 7.51
CA SER A 493 -4.59 0.22 7.50
C SER A 493 -4.78 1.16 8.69
N VAL A 494 -6.04 1.50 9.04
CA VAL A 494 -6.32 2.33 10.23
C VAL A 494 -5.91 1.60 11.50
N ASN A 495 -6.19 0.28 11.61
CA ASN A 495 -5.72 -0.54 12.73
C ASN A 495 -4.19 -0.51 12.84
N ALA A 496 -3.49 -0.72 11.74
CA ALA A 496 -2.03 -0.79 11.69
C ALA A 496 -1.37 0.53 12.10
N LEU A 497 -1.75 1.63 11.43
CA LEU A 497 -1.15 2.96 11.65
C LEU A 497 -1.56 3.59 12.99
N GLY A 498 -2.83 3.44 13.39
CA GLY A 498 -3.33 3.95 14.65
C GLY A 498 -2.67 3.27 15.86
N ASN A 499 -2.59 1.93 15.86
CA ASN A 499 -1.90 1.18 16.92
C ASN A 499 -0.37 1.40 16.92
N ALA A 500 0.23 1.73 15.77
CA ALA A 500 1.65 2.10 15.70
C ALA A 500 1.93 3.50 16.26
N GLY A 501 0.93 4.37 16.37
CA GLY A 501 1.04 5.72 16.96
C GLY A 501 1.33 6.82 15.94
N ALA A 502 0.72 6.78 14.77
CA ALA A 502 0.59 7.93 13.89
C ALA A 502 -0.33 8.96 14.56
N ASP A 503 0.06 10.26 14.53
CA ASP A 503 -0.69 11.32 15.22
C ASP A 503 -1.84 11.88 14.39
N ALA A 504 -1.81 11.72 13.06
CA ALA A 504 -2.92 12.04 12.16
C ALA A 504 -2.80 11.24 10.86
N LEU A 505 -3.94 10.90 10.27
CA LEU A 505 -4.03 10.15 9.03
C LEU A 505 -4.87 10.92 8.01
N THR A 506 -4.51 10.85 6.73
CA THR A 506 -5.34 11.38 5.65
C THR A 506 -5.57 10.30 4.61
N TYR A 507 -6.83 9.85 4.45
CA TYR A 507 -7.19 8.81 3.49
C TYR A 507 -7.92 9.39 2.29
N PHE A 508 -7.58 8.92 1.08
CA PHE A 508 -8.33 9.18 -0.15
C PHE A 508 -8.68 10.67 -0.39
N GLU A 509 -9.66 10.92 -1.24
CA GLU A 509 -10.23 12.24 -1.50
C GLU A 509 -11.72 12.28 -1.10
N THR A 510 -12.32 13.45 -1.11
CA THR A 510 -13.76 13.60 -0.82
C THR A 510 -14.62 12.94 -1.89
N THR A 511 -14.45 13.32 -3.16
CA THR A 511 -15.26 12.82 -4.28
C THR A 511 -14.40 12.44 -5.50
N GLY A 512 -14.97 11.68 -6.41
CA GLY A 512 -14.36 11.22 -7.65
C GLY A 512 -13.67 9.86 -7.50
N TRP A 513 -12.95 9.44 -8.54
CA TRP A 513 -12.35 8.09 -8.65
C TRP A 513 -11.32 7.75 -7.57
N ARG A 514 -10.79 8.76 -6.89
CA ARG A 514 -9.86 8.62 -5.76
C ARG A 514 -10.52 8.92 -4.42
N GLY A 515 -11.81 9.24 -4.45
CA GLY A 515 -12.61 9.67 -3.31
C GLY A 515 -13.35 8.53 -2.61
N VAL A 516 -14.29 8.95 -1.79
CA VAL A 516 -15.20 8.07 -1.04
C VAL A 516 -16.63 8.09 -1.59
N ILE A 517 -16.92 9.01 -2.53
CA ILE A 517 -18.19 9.16 -3.24
C ILE A 517 -17.86 9.45 -4.71
N GLU A 518 -18.56 8.83 -5.66
CA GLU A 518 -18.44 9.14 -7.08
C GLU A 518 -19.05 10.51 -7.42
N ARG A 519 -18.43 11.24 -8.31
CA ARG A 519 -18.95 12.52 -8.81
C ARG A 519 -20.34 12.36 -9.44
N ARG A 520 -21.24 13.33 -9.17
CA ARG A 520 -22.59 13.33 -9.75
C ARG A 520 -22.63 13.86 -11.19
N ASP A 521 -21.70 14.74 -11.51
CA ASP A 521 -21.59 15.45 -12.81
C ASP A 521 -20.56 14.83 -13.76
N HIS A 522 -20.06 13.61 -13.47
CA HIS A 522 -18.97 13.03 -14.25
C HIS A 522 -19.44 12.54 -15.63
N PRO A 523 -18.94 13.13 -16.73
CA PRO A 523 -19.36 12.79 -18.09
C PRO A 523 -18.67 11.55 -18.66
N LEU A 524 -17.55 11.09 -18.09
CA LEU A 524 -16.72 10.03 -18.66
C LEU A 524 -16.94 8.71 -17.90
N ARG A 525 -17.59 7.75 -18.57
CA ARG A 525 -17.61 6.36 -18.11
C ARG A 525 -16.44 5.63 -18.74
N VAL A 526 -15.47 5.25 -17.94
CA VAL A 526 -14.41 4.33 -18.35
C VAL A 526 -14.86 2.92 -17.95
N SER A 527 -14.88 2.00 -18.92
CA SER A 527 -15.33 0.62 -18.67
C SER A 527 -14.55 -0.14 -17.60
N LYS A 528 -13.34 0.36 -17.26
CA LYS A 528 -12.46 -0.21 -16.25
C LYS A 528 -12.70 0.34 -14.83
N PHE A 529 -13.59 1.35 -14.64
CA PHE A 529 -13.97 1.86 -13.31
C PHE A 529 -15.47 1.70 -13.12
N HIS A 530 -15.85 0.80 -12.26
CA HIS A 530 -17.24 0.38 -12.07
C HIS A 530 -17.93 1.25 -11.02
N SER A 531 -18.56 2.32 -11.43
CA SER A 531 -19.31 3.25 -10.58
C SER A 531 -20.51 3.84 -11.32
N TRP A 532 -21.36 4.57 -10.61
CA TRP A 532 -22.42 5.42 -11.15
C TRP A 532 -22.40 6.79 -10.44
N PRO A 533 -22.94 7.85 -11.06
CA PRO A 533 -22.97 9.18 -10.45
C PRO A 533 -23.59 9.20 -9.06
N GLY A 534 -22.85 9.73 -8.08
CA GLY A 534 -23.27 9.81 -6.68
C GLY A 534 -23.20 8.48 -5.92
N MET A 535 -22.57 7.45 -6.47
CA MET A 535 -22.32 6.19 -5.78
C MET A 535 -21.47 6.42 -4.54
N VAL A 536 -21.91 5.92 -3.40
CA VAL A 536 -21.12 5.89 -2.17
C VAL A 536 -20.27 4.63 -2.17
N PHE A 537 -18.95 4.79 -2.01
CA PHE A 537 -18.02 3.66 -2.03
C PHE A 537 -17.98 2.94 -0.67
N PRO A 538 -17.72 1.63 -0.62
CA PRO A 538 -17.62 0.87 0.64
C PRO A 538 -16.70 1.48 1.68
N VAL A 539 -15.59 2.11 1.29
CA VAL A 539 -14.66 2.82 2.19
C VAL A 539 -15.33 3.94 3.00
N TYR A 540 -16.38 4.58 2.48
CA TYR A 540 -17.17 5.57 3.19
C TYR A 540 -17.77 5.00 4.48
N HIS A 541 -18.31 3.79 4.45
CA HIS A 541 -18.95 3.17 5.61
C HIS A 541 -17.95 2.88 6.72
N VAL A 542 -16.74 2.45 6.37
CA VAL A 542 -15.64 2.24 7.33
C VAL A 542 -15.25 3.56 7.98
N LEU A 543 -15.05 4.63 7.19
CA LEU A 543 -14.72 5.96 7.73
C LEU A 543 -15.83 6.51 8.61
N ALA A 544 -17.10 6.35 8.21
CA ALA A 544 -18.24 6.80 9.01
C ALA A 544 -18.39 5.99 10.31
N ASP A 545 -18.02 4.70 10.32
CA ASP A 545 -17.99 3.88 11.53
C ASP A 545 -16.87 4.33 12.48
N ILE A 546 -15.70 4.68 11.97
CA ILE A 546 -14.60 5.23 12.76
C ILE A 546 -14.98 6.61 13.32
N ALA A 547 -15.65 7.44 12.53
CA ALA A 547 -16.06 8.79 12.92
C ALA A 547 -17.02 8.82 14.13
N GLU A 548 -17.78 7.75 14.35
CA GLU A 548 -18.63 7.60 15.55
C GLU A 548 -17.80 7.40 16.82
N PHE A 549 -16.54 6.97 16.70
CA PHE A 549 -15.58 6.72 17.79
C PHE A 549 -14.39 7.70 17.77
N ARG A 550 -14.51 8.84 17.10
CA ARG A 550 -13.37 9.77 16.89
C ARG A 550 -12.73 10.29 18.18
N ASP A 551 -13.51 10.37 19.26
CA ASP A 551 -13.07 10.84 20.59
C ASP A 551 -12.70 9.67 21.51
N GLY A 552 -12.76 8.44 21.00
CA GLY A 552 -12.49 7.19 21.69
C GLY A 552 -11.09 6.65 21.42
N GLU A 553 -10.97 5.32 21.44
CA GLU A 553 -9.70 4.60 21.37
C GLU A 553 -9.72 3.48 20.31
N ILE A 554 -8.58 3.25 19.68
CA ILE A 554 -8.27 2.03 18.93
C ILE A 554 -7.69 1.02 19.92
N LEU A 555 -8.26 -0.18 19.95
CA LEU A 555 -7.76 -1.30 20.74
C LEU A 555 -6.78 -2.13 19.92
N GLN A 556 -5.81 -2.74 20.61
CA GLN A 556 -4.92 -3.71 19.96
C GLN A 556 -5.71 -4.95 19.55
N VAL A 557 -5.52 -5.38 18.31
CA VAL A 557 -6.10 -6.61 17.77
C VAL A 557 -4.98 -7.56 17.39
N ASP A 558 -5.08 -8.80 17.82
CA ASP A 558 -4.20 -9.89 17.40
C ASP A 558 -4.92 -10.74 16.34
N LEU A 559 -4.30 -10.87 15.19
CA LEU A 559 -4.82 -11.56 14.00
C LEU A 559 -4.07 -12.88 13.82
N GLY A 560 -4.77 -14.01 13.91
CA GLY A 560 -4.17 -15.31 13.65
C GLY A 560 -3.76 -15.52 12.18
N ASP A 561 -4.43 -14.84 11.24
CA ASP A 561 -4.10 -14.84 9.81
C ASP A 561 -4.53 -13.51 9.16
N GLY A 562 -3.63 -12.54 9.16
CA GLY A 562 -3.87 -11.20 8.61
C GLY A 562 -4.00 -11.16 7.07
N LEU A 563 -3.60 -12.20 6.36
CA LEU A 563 -3.81 -12.27 4.90
C LEU A 563 -5.24 -12.67 4.55
N ARG A 564 -5.92 -13.38 5.45
CA ARG A 564 -7.31 -13.82 5.24
C ARG A 564 -8.32 -12.88 5.89
N VAL A 565 -8.00 -12.36 7.07
CA VAL A 565 -8.93 -11.51 7.85
C VAL A 565 -8.19 -10.28 8.37
N GLN A 566 -8.77 -9.11 8.13
CA GLN A 566 -8.37 -7.86 8.76
C GLN A 566 -9.41 -7.45 9.81
N ALA A 567 -8.97 -6.70 10.82
CA ALA A 567 -9.86 -6.22 11.86
C ALA A 567 -9.43 -4.84 12.39
N LEU A 568 -10.43 -4.09 12.86
CA LEU A 568 -10.25 -2.83 13.58
C LEU A 568 -11.20 -2.84 14.78
N ALA A 569 -10.70 -2.63 15.98
CA ALA A 569 -11.49 -2.54 17.20
C ALA A 569 -11.45 -1.13 17.78
N LEU A 570 -12.64 -0.56 18.03
CA LEU A 570 -12.83 0.81 18.50
C LEU A 570 -13.63 0.79 19.81
N ARG A 571 -13.31 1.70 20.74
CA ARG A 571 -13.99 1.85 22.01
C ARG A 571 -14.25 3.32 22.31
N ASP A 572 -15.47 3.62 22.79
CA ASP A 572 -15.82 4.89 23.43
C ASP A 572 -16.68 4.59 24.68
N GLY A 573 -16.14 4.85 25.85
CA GLY A 573 -16.74 4.44 27.11
C GLY A 573 -17.00 2.94 27.17
N ASP A 574 -18.28 2.56 27.29
CA ASP A 574 -18.73 1.16 27.31
C ASP A 574 -19.07 0.60 25.92
N GLU A 575 -19.16 1.46 24.91
CA GLU A 575 -19.44 1.04 23.55
C GLU A 575 -18.17 0.48 22.88
N LEU A 576 -18.34 -0.65 22.20
CA LEU A 576 -17.28 -1.32 21.47
C LEU A 576 -17.77 -1.66 20.07
N ARG A 577 -16.94 -1.39 19.07
CA ARG A 577 -17.17 -1.79 17.68
C ARG A 577 -15.98 -2.56 17.15
N VAL A 578 -16.25 -3.70 16.54
CA VAL A 578 -15.23 -4.48 15.84
C VAL A 578 -15.65 -4.57 14.37
N LEU A 579 -14.81 -4.05 13.48
CA LEU A 579 -14.93 -4.25 12.04
C LEU A 579 -14.08 -5.46 11.68
N LEU A 580 -14.69 -6.43 11.02
CA LEU A 580 -14.01 -7.61 10.45
C LEU A 580 -14.12 -7.55 8.93
N ALA A 581 -13.05 -7.84 8.24
CA ALA A 581 -13.02 -7.88 6.79
C ALA A 581 -12.37 -9.17 6.28
N ASN A 582 -13.10 -9.90 5.46
CA ASN A 582 -12.57 -11.02 4.68
C ASN A 582 -11.82 -10.47 3.47
N MET A 583 -10.53 -10.75 3.37
CA MET A 583 -9.65 -10.30 2.28
C MET A 583 -9.52 -11.34 1.15
N THR A 584 -10.29 -12.44 1.21
CA THR A 584 -10.25 -13.55 0.27
C THR A 584 -11.52 -13.65 -0.56
N ASP A 585 -11.52 -14.49 -1.57
CA ASP A 585 -12.67 -14.86 -2.42
C ASP A 585 -13.49 -16.05 -1.89
N ALA A 586 -13.14 -16.55 -0.70
CA ALA A 586 -13.78 -17.69 -0.08
C ALA A 586 -14.34 -17.31 1.29
N THR A 587 -15.39 -18.00 1.72
CA THR A 587 -15.92 -17.86 3.10
C THR A 587 -14.85 -18.23 4.11
N VAL A 588 -14.64 -17.36 5.08
CA VAL A 588 -13.68 -17.54 6.17
C VAL A 588 -14.43 -17.65 7.50
N GLU A 589 -14.22 -18.76 8.19
CA GLU A 589 -14.71 -18.91 9.55
C GLU A 589 -13.79 -18.16 10.53
N VAL A 590 -14.38 -17.32 11.40
CA VAL A 590 -13.63 -16.47 12.34
C VAL A 590 -14.06 -16.77 13.77
N SER A 591 -13.10 -17.01 14.65
CA SER A 591 -13.29 -17.04 16.09
C SER A 591 -12.93 -15.67 16.67
N LEU A 592 -13.95 -14.86 16.99
CA LEU A 592 -13.77 -13.52 17.55
C LEU A 592 -13.82 -13.57 19.08
N GLU A 593 -12.71 -13.23 19.72
CA GLU A 593 -12.56 -13.17 21.18
C GLU A 593 -12.55 -11.70 21.63
N VAL A 594 -13.65 -11.28 22.28
CA VAL A 594 -13.81 -9.94 22.86
C VAL A 594 -14.12 -10.07 24.36
N PRO A 595 -13.13 -9.98 25.25
CA PRO A 595 -13.35 -10.18 26.69
C PRO A 595 -14.40 -9.20 27.25
N GLY A 596 -15.42 -9.74 27.91
CA GLY A 596 -16.46 -8.95 28.58
C GLY A 596 -17.55 -8.37 27.67
N ALA A 597 -17.57 -8.70 26.38
CA ALA A 597 -18.66 -8.30 25.49
C ALA A 597 -19.98 -8.99 25.88
N ARG A 598 -21.09 -8.24 25.80
CA ARG A 598 -22.44 -8.74 26.10
C ARG A 598 -23.44 -8.11 25.13
N GLY A 599 -24.25 -8.97 24.48
CA GLY A 599 -25.36 -8.53 23.63
C GLY A 599 -24.83 -7.72 22.44
N SER A 600 -24.60 -8.36 21.30
CA SER A 600 -24.03 -7.72 20.11
C SER A 600 -25.04 -7.65 18.99
N THR A 601 -24.93 -6.61 18.18
CA THR A 601 -25.60 -6.49 16.88
C THR A 601 -24.56 -6.52 15.78
N MET A 602 -24.96 -6.90 14.58
CA MET A 602 -24.11 -6.97 13.40
C MET A 602 -24.74 -6.17 12.25
N ARG A 603 -23.90 -5.49 11.50
CA ARG A 603 -24.19 -4.96 10.15
C ARG A 603 -23.20 -5.58 9.18
N GLN A 604 -23.71 -6.13 8.09
CA GLN A 604 -22.91 -6.82 7.09
C GLN A 604 -22.88 -6.00 5.80
N LEU A 605 -21.67 -5.71 5.33
CA LEU A 605 -21.39 -5.08 4.06
C LEU A 605 -20.72 -6.12 3.16
N ASP A 606 -21.48 -6.66 2.22
CA ASP A 606 -21.11 -7.77 1.34
C ASP A 606 -21.65 -7.57 -0.09
N ASP A 607 -21.51 -8.55 -0.96
CA ASP A 607 -21.98 -8.48 -2.34
C ASP A 607 -23.52 -8.35 -2.44
N HIS A 608 -24.28 -8.85 -1.48
CA HIS A 608 -25.75 -8.75 -1.44
C HIS A 608 -26.22 -7.38 -0.97
N SER A 609 -25.54 -6.80 0.01
CA SER A 609 -25.86 -5.48 0.58
C SER A 609 -25.20 -4.33 -0.18
N PHE A 610 -24.22 -4.61 -1.07
CA PHE A 610 -23.41 -3.62 -1.76
C PHE A 610 -24.22 -2.53 -2.46
N THR A 611 -25.15 -2.90 -3.34
CA THR A 611 -25.96 -1.94 -4.12
C THR A 611 -26.80 -1.05 -3.21
N ARG A 612 -27.36 -1.61 -2.12
CA ARG A 612 -28.09 -0.83 -1.11
C ARG A 612 -27.16 0.11 -0.34
N ALA A 613 -26.00 -0.36 0.10
CA ALA A 613 -25.02 0.44 0.80
C ALA A 613 -24.54 1.62 -0.07
N ALA A 614 -24.31 1.36 -1.35
CA ALA A 614 -23.82 2.34 -2.30
C ALA A 614 -24.87 3.39 -2.74
N SER A 615 -26.16 3.04 -2.74
CA SER A 615 -27.25 3.93 -3.21
C SER A 615 -28.12 4.51 -2.09
N GLN A 616 -28.18 3.88 -0.93
CA GLN A 616 -29.00 4.25 0.23
C GLN A 616 -28.16 4.14 1.52
N PRO A 617 -27.07 4.91 1.65
CA PRO A 617 -26.10 4.74 2.72
C PRO A 617 -26.69 4.94 4.13
N GLU A 618 -27.62 5.87 4.31
CA GLU A 618 -28.27 6.12 5.60
C GLU A 618 -29.13 4.92 6.03
N ASP A 619 -29.97 4.39 5.13
CA ASP A 619 -30.81 3.23 5.40
C ASP A 619 -29.97 1.97 5.67
N PHE A 620 -28.86 1.81 4.94
CA PHE A 620 -27.90 0.74 5.19
C PHE A 620 -27.27 0.88 6.59
N ARG A 621 -26.79 2.07 6.94
CA ARG A 621 -26.15 2.33 8.25
C ARG A 621 -27.13 2.19 9.43
N ALA A 622 -28.39 2.49 9.23
CA ALA A 622 -29.44 2.28 10.25
C ALA A 622 -29.82 0.80 10.43
N SER A 623 -29.45 -0.08 9.49
CA SER A 623 -29.78 -1.50 9.58
C SER A 623 -28.78 -2.23 10.48
N SER A 624 -29.30 -2.96 11.49
CA SER A 624 -28.52 -3.88 12.30
C SER A 624 -29.41 -5.05 12.70
N GLN A 625 -28.80 -6.19 12.95
CA GLN A 625 -29.50 -7.38 13.41
C GLN A 625 -28.77 -7.98 14.62
N PRO A 626 -29.48 -8.66 15.54
CA PRO A 626 -28.83 -9.34 16.65
C PRO A 626 -27.79 -10.35 16.14
N LEU A 627 -26.60 -10.33 16.74
CA LEU A 627 -25.57 -11.31 16.45
C LEU A 627 -25.99 -12.66 17.04
N GLY A 628 -26.14 -13.69 16.19
CA GLY A 628 -26.32 -15.08 16.60
C GLY A 628 -25.03 -15.65 17.22
N VAL A 629 -25.13 -16.86 17.79
CA VAL A 629 -24.01 -17.50 18.51
C VAL A 629 -22.88 -17.99 17.58
N ALA A 630 -23.07 -17.98 16.27
CA ALA A 630 -22.04 -18.30 15.29
C ALA A 630 -22.16 -17.40 14.06
N VAL A 631 -21.07 -16.77 13.68
CA VAL A 631 -21.00 -15.91 12.48
C VAL A 631 -19.86 -16.40 11.60
N GLY A 632 -20.20 -16.84 10.38
CA GLY A 632 -19.25 -16.87 9.28
C GLY A 632 -19.12 -15.45 8.71
N VAL A 633 -17.94 -15.01 8.40
CA VAL A 633 -17.70 -13.76 7.67
C VAL A 633 -17.56 -14.11 6.20
N ASP A 634 -18.57 -13.79 5.41
CA ASP A 634 -18.59 -13.96 3.96
C ASP A 634 -17.75 -12.91 3.24
#